data_e949ea9582e1e89374ac71a935cf8564
#
_entry.id   e949ea9582e1e89374ac71a935cf8564
#
_cell.length_a   1.000
_cell.length_b   1.000
_cell.length_c   1.000
_cell.angle_alpha   90.00
_cell.angle_beta   90.00
_cell.angle_gamma   90.00
#
_symmetry.space_group_name_H-M   'P 1'
#
loop_
_entity.id
_entity.type
_entity.pdbx_description
1 polymer ?
#
loop_
_entity_poly.entity_id
_entity_poly.type
_entity_poly.pdbx_seq_one_letter_code
_entity_poly.pdbx_strand_id
1 'polypeptide(L)'
;MKKTSLLLGALLCATLVGCGNNASASTSSQEREKLIVGLECNYAPFNWTENERTDSNYEISGTVTYAEGYDVQIAKMIADELDMELVIKKLEWDALIPSVQEYTIDLIIAGMSPTETRKVDIDFTSPYYSSEHVLLVESSSTYANVTSVSELSGARIAGQIGTLYDDIAHAIPGVIIGGDKPTVPELITELQNGIIDGTVLELPVAQGLVTANSNLKMIRFEEGKGFTQLVDEDTNEIRAIEDTDRDVAIGLAKGREELRDSINTILESISDETRAQMMQSAVEKQAA
;
A
#
# COMPACT_ATOMS: atom_id res chain seq x y z
N MET A 1 80.27 28.11 -4.39
CA MET A 1 81.51 27.28 -4.64
C MET A 1 81.10 25.90 -5.01
N LYS A 2 81.59 25.45 -6.19
CA LYS A 2 81.79 24.10 -6.73
C LYS A 2 80.52 23.23 -6.93
N LYS A 3 80.00 23.04 -8.17
CA LYS A 3 80.50 22.20 -9.28
C LYS A 3 80.55 20.72 -8.83
N THR A 4 79.94 19.76 -9.47
CA THR A 4 80.10 19.21 -10.82
C THR A 4 79.09 18.10 -11.01
N SER A 5 78.28 17.96 -12.00
CA SER A 5 78.49 17.43 -13.40
C SER A 5 78.66 15.89 -13.48
N LEU A 6 77.85 15.35 -14.40
CA LEU A 6 78.06 14.29 -15.41
C LEU A 6 77.86 12.84 -14.94
N LEU A 7 77.30 11.88 -15.62
CA LEU A 7 77.12 11.49 -17.08
C LEU A 7 76.15 10.31 -17.07
N LEU A 8 75.20 10.23 -17.90
CA LEU A 8 75.07 9.52 -19.17
C LEU A 8 75.27 7.99 -19.11
N GLY A 9 74.20 7.28 -19.44
CA GLY A 9 74.26 5.84 -19.70
C GLY A 9 72.93 5.35 -20.24
N ALA A 10 72.77 5.50 -21.58
CA ALA A 10 71.72 4.85 -22.35
C ALA A 10 72.00 3.37 -22.47
N LEU A 11 71.03 2.51 -22.24
CA LEU A 11 70.99 1.18 -22.79
C LEU A 11 69.61 0.79 -23.23
N LEU A 12 69.46 0.73 -24.51
CA LEU A 12 68.34 0.24 -25.29
C LEU A 12 68.31 -1.29 -25.18
N CYS A 13 67.20 -1.89 -24.69
CA CYS A 13 66.85 -3.26 -25.02
C CYS A 13 65.37 -3.35 -25.32
N ALA A 14 65.05 -3.43 -26.59
CA ALA A 14 63.77 -3.86 -27.10
C ALA A 14 63.66 -5.38 -26.98
N THR A 15 62.58 -5.86 -26.35
CA THR A 15 62.04 -7.19 -26.66
C THR A 15 60.53 -7.11 -26.80
N LEU A 16 60.14 -7.51 -27.95
CA LEU A 16 58.79 -7.69 -28.44
C LEU A 16 58.09 -8.88 -27.75
N VAL A 17 56.76 -8.84 -27.88
CA VAL A 17 55.82 -9.95 -28.03
C VAL A 17 55.10 -10.40 -26.79
N GLY A 18 53.79 -10.19 -26.87
CA GLY A 18 52.78 -10.86 -26.04
C GLY A 18 51.41 -10.24 -26.26
N CYS A 19 50.82 -10.45 -27.45
CA CYS A 19 49.37 -10.29 -27.62
C CYS A 19 48.67 -11.24 -26.67
N GLY A 20 47.92 -10.69 -25.72
CA GLY A 20 46.97 -11.36 -24.88
C GLY A 20 45.83 -10.41 -24.65
N ASN A 21 44.94 -10.26 -25.64
CA ASN A 21 43.74 -9.49 -25.54
C ASN A 21 42.74 -10.32 -24.72
N ASN A 22 42.85 -10.29 -23.43
CA ASN A 22 41.74 -10.63 -22.52
C ASN A 22 41.23 -9.32 -21.90
N ALA A 23 40.47 -8.60 -22.72
CA ALA A 23 39.51 -7.66 -22.18
C ALA A 23 38.42 -8.48 -21.45
N SER A 24 38.71 -8.87 -20.22
CA SER A 24 37.65 -9.18 -19.28
C SER A 24 36.86 -7.88 -19.14
N ALA A 25 35.75 -7.81 -19.86
CA ALA A 25 34.72 -6.86 -19.57
C ALA A 25 34.25 -7.21 -18.13
N SER A 26 34.83 -6.55 -17.15
CA SER A 26 34.21 -6.43 -15.84
C SER A 26 32.97 -5.62 -16.09
N THR A 27 31.84 -6.31 -16.35
CA THR A 27 30.53 -5.77 -16.19
C THR A 27 30.44 -5.49 -14.67
N SER A 28 30.83 -4.30 -14.25
CA SER A 28 30.40 -3.77 -12.98
C SER A 28 28.87 -3.70 -13.11
N SER A 29 28.16 -4.67 -12.56
CA SER A 29 26.74 -4.50 -12.27
C SER A 29 26.70 -3.29 -11.34
N GLN A 30 26.35 -2.14 -11.89
CA GLN A 30 26.07 -0.95 -11.10
C GLN A 30 24.87 -1.36 -10.23
N GLU A 31 25.10 -1.49 -8.93
CA GLU A 31 24.03 -1.82 -7.99
C GLU A 31 22.98 -0.72 -8.09
N ARG A 32 21.76 -1.09 -8.47
CA ARG A 32 20.67 -0.11 -8.62
C ARG A 32 20.35 0.49 -7.25
N GLU A 33 19.98 1.75 -7.24
CA GLU A 33 19.45 2.39 -6.04
C GLU A 33 18.17 1.66 -5.59
N LYS A 34 17.94 1.58 -4.27
CA LYS A 34 16.79 0.87 -3.72
C LYS A 34 15.62 1.80 -3.52
N LEU A 35 14.43 1.33 -3.91
CA LEU A 35 13.16 1.92 -3.56
C LEU A 35 12.52 1.06 -2.47
N ILE A 36 12.50 1.57 -1.25
CA ILE A 36 12.00 0.84 -0.09
C ILE A 36 10.53 1.21 0.14
N VAL A 37 9.64 0.23 -0.03
CA VAL A 37 8.19 0.42 0.09
C VAL A 37 7.67 -0.28 1.34
N GLY A 38 6.97 0.46 2.20
CA GLY A 38 6.27 -0.05 3.37
C GLY A 38 4.80 -0.35 3.07
N LEU A 39 4.33 -1.50 3.54
CA LEU A 39 2.94 -1.94 3.49
C LEU A 39 2.67 -3.01 4.56
N GLU A 40 1.38 -3.29 4.87
CA GLU A 40 1.01 -4.20 5.95
C GLU A 40 1.15 -5.68 5.60
N CYS A 41 1.00 -6.06 4.34
CA CYS A 41 0.93 -7.44 3.84
C CYS A 41 -0.18 -8.28 4.50
N ASN A 42 -1.30 -7.67 4.87
CA ASN A 42 -2.48 -8.32 5.44
C ASN A 42 -3.80 -7.65 5.03
N TYR A 43 -3.76 -6.79 4.02
CA TYR A 43 -4.89 -6.02 3.49
C TYR A 43 -5.19 -6.39 2.04
N ALA A 44 -5.63 -7.63 1.81
CA ALA A 44 -6.00 -8.10 0.47
C ALA A 44 -7.31 -7.44 -0.02
N PRO A 45 -7.45 -7.09 -1.31
CA PRO A 45 -6.57 -7.41 -2.44
C PRO A 45 -5.48 -6.37 -2.71
N PHE A 46 -5.34 -5.34 -1.86
CA PHE A 46 -4.29 -4.34 -2.00
C PHE A 46 -2.91 -4.94 -1.76
N ASN A 47 -2.72 -5.58 -0.60
CA ASN A 47 -1.45 -6.22 -0.26
C ASN A 47 -1.66 -7.36 0.77
N TRP A 48 -1.10 -8.54 0.50
CA TRP A 48 -1.15 -9.68 1.43
C TRP A 48 0.10 -10.54 1.36
N THR A 49 0.26 -11.44 2.32
CA THR A 49 1.42 -12.34 2.42
C THR A 49 1.12 -13.67 1.74
N GLU A 50 2.05 -14.12 0.87
CA GLU A 50 2.09 -15.43 0.26
C GLU A 50 3.31 -16.22 0.72
N ASN A 51 3.17 -17.56 0.78
CA ASN A 51 4.26 -18.46 1.18
C ASN A 51 5.09 -18.92 -0.02
N GLU A 52 4.53 -18.88 -1.22
CA GLU A 52 5.17 -19.34 -2.44
C GLU A 52 5.47 -18.19 -3.40
N ARG A 53 6.62 -18.28 -4.07
CA ARG A 53 7.01 -17.33 -5.12
C ARG A 53 6.15 -17.51 -6.36
N THR A 54 5.64 -16.40 -6.88
CA THR A 54 4.95 -16.31 -8.17
C THR A 54 5.63 -15.26 -9.07
N ASP A 55 5.14 -15.11 -10.30
CA ASP A 55 5.64 -14.06 -11.21
C ASP A 55 5.17 -12.64 -10.82
N SER A 56 4.14 -12.54 -9.99
CA SER A 56 3.50 -11.26 -9.61
C SER A 56 3.83 -10.78 -8.20
N ASN A 57 4.30 -11.66 -7.32
CA ASN A 57 4.63 -11.29 -5.96
C ASN A 57 6.11 -10.90 -5.78
N TYR A 58 6.43 -10.28 -4.64
CA TYR A 58 7.76 -9.78 -4.33
C TYR A 58 8.19 -10.21 -2.93
N GLU A 59 9.47 -10.57 -2.76
CA GLU A 59 10.00 -10.99 -1.47
C GLU A 59 9.84 -9.90 -0.40
N ILE A 60 9.31 -10.28 0.77
CA ILE A 60 9.26 -9.40 1.93
C ILE A 60 10.63 -9.42 2.60
N SER A 61 11.28 -8.27 2.64
CA SER A 61 12.65 -8.12 3.15
C SER A 61 12.81 -8.72 4.55
N GLY A 62 13.82 -9.58 4.69
CA GLY A 62 14.15 -10.24 5.96
C GLY A 62 13.25 -11.43 6.31
N THR A 63 12.41 -11.90 5.39
CA THR A 63 11.54 -13.07 5.55
C THR A 63 11.75 -14.10 4.44
N VAL A 64 11.03 -15.20 4.48
CA VAL A 64 10.97 -16.23 3.42
C VAL A 64 9.61 -16.21 2.70
N THR A 65 8.84 -15.14 2.90
CA THR A 65 7.49 -14.96 2.36
C THR A 65 7.46 -13.83 1.35
N TYR A 66 6.36 -13.69 0.65
CA TYR A 66 6.20 -12.75 -0.47
C TYR A 66 4.99 -11.87 -0.27
N ALA A 67 5.09 -10.62 -0.68
CA ALA A 67 3.96 -9.71 -0.77
C ALA A 67 3.31 -9.85 -2.15
N GLU A 68 2.00 -10.03 -2.20
CA GLU A 68 1.17 -10.06 -3.41
C GLU A 68 0.13 -8.95 -3.31
N GLY A 69 -0.43 -8.51 -4.43
CA GLY A 69 -1.56 -7.60 -4.47
C GLY A 69 -1.41 -6.41 -5.40
N TYR A 70 -2.45 -5.60 -5.42
CA TYR A 70 -2.52 -4.40 -6.27
C TYR A 70 -1.40 -3.41 -5.94
N ASP A 71 -1.17 -3.13 -4.65
CA ASP A 71 -0.11 -2.23 -4.18
C ASP A 71 1.28 -2.69 -4.59
N VAL A 72 1.52 -4.00 -4.54
CA VAL A 72 2.80 -4.60 -4.94
C VAL A 72 3.04 -4.45 -6.44
N GLN A 73 1.99 -4.57 -7.25
CA GLN A 73 2.07 -4.34 -8.70
C GLN A 73 2.38 -2.86 -9.01
N ILE A 74 1.71 -1.92 -8.32
CA ILE A 74 2.00 -0.48 -8.43
C ILE A 74 3.44 -0.18 -8.00
N ALA A 75 3.89 -0.71 -6.86
CA ALA A 75 5.26 -0.54 -6.36
C ALA A 75 6.30 -1.04 -7.38
N LYS A 76 6.03 -2.20 -7.98
CA LYS A 76 6.90 -2.77 -9.00
C LYS A 76 6.98 -1.90 -10.26
N MET A 77 5.86 -1.41 -10.76
CA MET A 77 5.83 -0.51 -11.92
C MET A 77 6.63 0.76 -11.65
N ILE A 78 6.47 1.37 -10.49
CA ILE A 78 7.21 2.57 -10.10
C ILE A 78 8.72 2.28 -10.03
N ALA A 79 9.14 1.19 -9.40
CA ALA A 79 10.54 0.83 -9.26
C ALA A 79 11.19 0.54 -10.63
N ASP A 80 10.48 -0.16 -11.52
CA ASP A 80 10.94 -0.47 -12.88
C ASP A 80 11.11 0.81 -13.72
N GLU A 81 10.17 1.75 -13.67
CA GLU A 81 10.23 3.02 -14.41
C GLU A 81 11.31 3.98 -13.87
N LEU A 82 11.61 3.91 -12.58
CA LEU A 82 12.69 4.67 -11.95
C LEU A 82 14.06 4.01 -12.06
N ASP A 83 14.16 2.81 -12.67
CA ASP A 83 15.37 1.96 -12.72
C ASP A 83 15.95 1.68 -11.32
N MET A 84 15.08 1.47 -10.32
CA MET A 84 15.43 1.16 -8.94
C MET A 84 15.20 -0.31 -8.60
N GLU A 85 15.88 -0.82 -7.57
CA GLU A 85 15.61 -2.14 -6.99
C GLU A 85 14.48 -2.01 -5.96
N LEU A 86 13.34 -2.68 -6.22
CA LEU A 86 12.23 -2.71 -5.25
C LEU A 86 12.61 -3.50 -4.01
N VAL A 87 12.37 -2.93 -2.83
CA VAL A 87 12.47 -3.60 -1.53
C VAL A 87 11.16 -3.44 -0.77
N ILE A 88 10.47 -4.53 -0.51
CA ILE A 88 9.23 -4.53 0.27
C ILE A 88 9.53 -4.72 1.75
N LYS A 89 9.03 -3.81 2.60
CA LYS A 89 9.04 -3.94 4.06
C LYS A 89 7.62 -4.13 4.59
N LYS A 90 7.41 -5.22 5.31
CA LYS A 90 6.18 -5.42 6.08
C LYS A 90 6.26 -4.64 7.38
N LEU A 91 5.25 -3.81 7.65
CA LEU A 91 5.11 -2.96 8.83
C LEU A 91 3.67 -3.02 9.35
N GLU A 92 3.48 -2.79 10.63
CA GLU A 92 2.14 -2.54 11.18
C GLU A 92 1.62 -1.17 10.70
N TRP A 93 0.29 -1.02 10.62
CA TRP A 93 -0.34 0.19 10.07
C TRP A 93 0.16 1.49 10.72
N ASP A 94 0.19 1.54 12.03
CA ASP A 94 0.62 2.69 12.82
C ASP A 94 2.12 3.02 12.71
N ALA A 95 2.92 2.09 12.21
CA ALA A 95 4.34 2.28 11.98
C ALA A 95 4.66 2.87 10.60
N LEU A 96 3.72 2.92 9.65
CA LEU A 96 3.96 3.35 8.27
C LEU A 96 4.37 4.82 8.19
N ILE A 97 3.58 5.73 8.75
CA ILE A 97 3.86 7.18 8.73
C ILE A 97 5.17 7.51 9.47
N PRO A 98 5.39 7.04 10.71
CA PRO A 98 6.69 7.25 11.38
C PRO A 98 7.87 6.72 10.55
N SER A 99 7.73 5.57 9.91
CA SER A 99 8.81 4.97 9.11
C SER A 99 9.20 5.79 7.89
N VAL A 100 8.23 6.41 7.21
CA VAL A 100 8.53 7.30 6.06
C VAL A 100 9.11 8.63 6.52
N GLN A 101 8.65 9.17 7.65
CA GLN A 101 9.22 10.38 8.24
C GLN A 101 10.68 10.19 8.69
N GLU A 102 11.03 9.00 9.20
CA GLU A 102 12.38 8.62 9.60
C GLU A 102 13.26 8.14 8.44
N TYR A 103 12.74 8.14 7.20
CA TYR A 103 13.44 7.66 6.00
C TYR A 103 13.90 6.18 6.10
N THR A 104 13.23 5.37 6.92
CA THR A 104 13.46 3.92 6.96
C THR A 104 12.74 3.17 5.85
N ILE A 105 11.72 3.81 5.25
CA ILE A 105 11.10 3.50 3.97
C ILE A 105 11.02 4.78 3.12
N ASP A 106 10.97 4.64 1.80
CA ASP A 106 10.84 5.77 0.87
C ASP A 106 9.38 6.09 0.60
N LEU A 107 8.53 5.07 0.49
CA LEU A 107 7.13 5.18 0.11
C LEU A 107 6.25 4.31 1.02
N ILE A 108 5.01 4.78 1.24
CA ILE A 108 3.91 4.00 1.76
C ILE A 108 2.99 3.69 0.58
N ILE A 109 2.80 2.40 0.22
CA ILE A 109 1.84 1.95 -0.78
C ILE A 109 0.99 0.86 -0.13
N ALA A 110 -0.07 1.26 0.58
CA ALA A 110 -0.77 0.41 1.53
C ALA A 110 -2.29 0.66 1.58
N GLY A 111 -2.91 1.03 0.45
CA GLY A 111 -4.33 1.40 0.46
C GLY A 111 -4.64 2.63 1.32
N MET A 112 -3.68 3.53 1.52
CA MET A 112 -3.78 4.65 2.45
C MET A 112 -4.53 5.84 1.85
N SER A 113 -5.61 6.28 2.52
CA SER A 113 -6.33 7.50 2.14
C SER A 113 -5.53 8.75 2.52
N PRO A 114 -5.43 9.75 1.62
CA PRO A 114 -4.69 10.99 1.86
C PRO A 114 -5.51 12.01 2.67
N THR A 115 -5.85 11.66 3.93
CA THR A 115 -6.63 12.54 4.82
C THR A 115 -5.86 13.83 5.12
N GLU A 116 -6.59 14.91 5.47
CA GLU A 116 -5.97 16.19 5.82
C GLU A 116 -5.03 16.06 7.02
N THR A 117 -5.40 15.24 8.02
CA THR A 117 -4.56 14.91 9.17
C THR A 117 -3.22 14.34 8.74
N ARG A 118 -3.24 13.31 7.87
CA ARG A 118 -2.01 12.68 7.38
C ARG A 118 -1.17 13.61 6.51
N LYS A 119 -1.81 14.52 5.76
CA LYS A 119 -1.14 15.55 4.96
C LYS A 119 -0.37 16.58 5.81
N VAL A 120 -0.67 16.71 7.10
CA VAL A 120 0.16 17.51 8.01
C VAL A 120 1.54 16.89 8.16
N ASP A 121 1.62 15.57 8.24
CA ASP A 121 2.81 14.80 8.57
C ASP A 121 3.64 14.38 7.36
N ILE A 122 2.98 13.98 6.27
CA ILE A 122 3.63 13.45 5.06
C ILE A 122 3.02 14.08 3.80
N ASP A 123 3.68 13.92 2.66
CA ASP A 123 3.12 14.28 1.36
C ASP A 123 2.49 13.06 0.68
N PHE A 124 1.60 13.32 -0.27
CA PHE A 124 0.94 12.29 -1.06
C PHE A 124 1.07 12.56 -2.56
N THR A 125 1.06 11.49 -3.33
CA THR A 125 0.91 11.54 -4.79
C THR A 125 -0.54 11.83 -5.18
N SER A 126 -0.79 11.96 -6.49
CA SER A 126 -2.14 11.77 -7.05
C SER A 126 -2.67 10.38 -6.69
N PRO A 127 -3.99 10.20 -6.58
CA PRO A 127 -4.56 8.89 -6.25
C PRO A 127 -4.18 7.82 -7.29
N TYR A 128 -3.86 6.62 -6.81
CA TYR A 128 -3.63 5.47 -7.69
C TYR A 128 -4.83 4.52 -7.73
N TYR A 129 -5.78 4.70 -6.82
CA TYR A 129 -7.08 4.02 -6.80
C TYR A 129 -8.13 4.90 -6.13
N SER A 130 -9.42 4.66 -6.43
CA SER A 130 -10.55 5.25 -5.73
C SER A 130 -11.66 4.23 -5.60
N SER A 131 -12.33 4.16 -4.46
CA SER A 131 -13.27 3.12 -4.14
C SER A 131 -14.51 3.63 -3.41
N GLU A 132 -15.52 2.77 -3.30
CA GLU A 132 -16.72 3.00 -2.49
C GLU A 132 -16.54 2.38 -1.09
N HIS A 133 -17.17 3.00 -0.09
CA HIS A 133 -17.31 2.43 1.25
C HIS A 133 -18.52 1.50 1.28
N VAL A 134 -18.35 0.29 1.79
CA VAL A 134 -19.38 -0.73 1.87
C VAL A 134 -19.45 -1.32 3.28
N LEU A 135 -20.59 -1.90 3.62
CA LEU A 135 -20.77 -2.65 4.88
C LEU A 135 -20.58 -4.14 4.59
N LEU A 136 -19.78 -4.80 5.40
CA LEU A 136 -19.64 -6.25 5.42
C LEU A 136 -20.31 -6.81 6.67
N VAL A 137 -21.15 -7.83 6.50
CA VAL A 137 -21.89 -8.50 7.57
C VAL A 137 -21.90 -10.03 7.35
N GLU A 138 -22.28 -10.78 8.37
CA GLU A 138 -22.65 -12.19 8.18
C GLU A 138 -23.95 -12.30 7.38
N SER A 139 -24.03 -13.25 6.44
CA SER A 139 -25.23 -13.51 5.61
C SER A 139 -26.46 -13.89 6.45
N SER A 140 -26.23 -14.48 7.63
CA SER A 140 -27.26 -14.87 8.60
C SER A 140 -27.67 -13.75 9.56
N SER A 141 -26.97 -12.60 9.54
CA SER A 141 -27.22 -11.48 10.43
C SER A 141 -28.59 -10.85 10.19
N THR A 142 -29.20 -10.31 11.26
CA THR A 142 -30.42 -9.49 11.16
C THR A 142 -30.19 -8.21 10.32
N TYR A 143 -28.95 -7.80 10.17
CA TYR A 143 -28.55 -6.65 9.37
C TYR A 143 -28.21 -7.00 7.91
N ALA A 144 -28.32 -8.27 7.51
CA ALA A 144 -27.95 -8.70 6.16
C ALA A 144 -28.81 -8.12 5.02
N ASN A 145 -29.96 -7.52 5.34
CA ASN A 145 -30.89 -6.99 4.34
C ASN A 145 -31.19 -5.50 4.55
N VAL A 146 -30.38 -4.79 5.33
CA VAL A 146 -30.53 -3.34 5.48
C VAL A 146 -30.31 -2.63 4.15
N THR A 147 -31.05 -1.58 3.92
CA THR A 147 -31.01 -0.77 2.69
C THR A 147 -30.51 0.64 2.95
N SER A 148 -30.37 1.01 4.21
CA SER A 148 -29.88 2.31 4.65
C SER A 148 -29.05 2.17 5.93
N VAL A 149 -28.03 3.00 6.08
CA VAL A 149 -27.21 3.12 7.29
C VAL A 149 -28.05 3.41 8.54
N SER A 150 -29.19 4.11 8.39
CA SER A 150 -30.12 4.38 9.51
C SER A 150 -30.76 3.13 10.12
N GLU A 151 -30.75 1.99 9.43
CA GLU A 151 -31.27 0.71 9.94
C GLU A 151 -30.25 -0.04 10.79
N LEU A 152 -29.03 0.48 10.95
CA LEU A 152 -27.96 -0.12 11.75
C LEU A 152 -28.03 0.23 13.24
N SER A 153 -29.04 0.98 13.69
CA SER A 153 -29.19 1.33 15.11
C SER A 153 -29.19 0.08 16.00
N GLY A 154 -28.31 0.05 17.00
CA GLY A 154 -28.12 -1.08 17.90
C GLY A 154 -27.15 -2.15 17.38
N ALA A 155 -26.70 -2.09 16.12
CA ALA A 155 -25.67 -2.96 15.58
C ALA A 155 -24.32 -2.68 16.25
N ARG A 156 -23.52 -3.72 16.48
CA ARG A 156 -22.13 -3.62 16.92
C ARG A 156 -21.26 -3.49 15.67
N ILE A 157 -20.76 -2.31 15.40
CA ILE A 157 -19.92 -2.02 14.24
C ILE A 157 -18.50 -1.71 14.73
N ALA A 158 -17.48 -2.18 14.01
CA ALA A 158 -16.09 -1.92 14.29
C ALA A 158 -15.34 -1.58 13.01
N GLY A 159 -14.24 -0.84 13.13
CA GLY A 159 -13.31 -0.51 12.07
C GLY A 159 -11.87 -0.98 12.36
N GLN A 160 -10.99 -0.83 11.40
CA GLN A 160 -9.56 -0.98 11.66
C GLN A 160 -9.05 0.30 12.32
N ILE A 161 -8.41 0.16 13.47
CA ILE A 161 -7.91 1.28 14.28
C ILE A 161 -7.02 2.22 13.44
N GLY A 162 -7.28 3.53 13.56
CA GLY A 162 -6.49 4.57 12.89
C GLY A 162 -6.71 4.60 11.37
N THR A 163 -7.85 4.14 10.89
CA THR A 163 -8.24 4.23 9.49
C THR A 163 -9.54 5.00 9.31
N LEU A 164 -9.75 5.51 8.11
CA LEU A 164 -10.99 6.16 7.71
C LEU A 164 -12.24 5.29 7.97
N TYR A 165 -12.10 3.96 7.93
CA TYR A 165 -13.22 3.02 8.14
C TYR A 165 -13.64 2.96 9.60
N ASP A 166 -12.70 3.14 10.51
CA ASP A 166 -12.94 3.33 11.94
C ASP A 166 -13.72 4.62 12.19
N ASP A 167 -13.26 5.71 11.59
CA ASP A 167 -13.93 7.03 11.68
C ASP A 167 -15.35 7.01 11.12
N ILE A 168 -15.56 6.30 10.01
CA ILE A 168 -16.90 6.09 9.44
C ILE A 168 -17.76 5.27 10.40
N ALA A 169 -17.24 4.19 10.96
CA ALA A 169 -17.98 3.34 11.90
C ALA A 169 -18.45 4.14 13.11
N HIS A 170 -17.58 4.98 13.67
CA HIS A 170 -17.89 5.84 14.83
C HIS A 170 -18.92 6.94 14.52
N ALA A 171 -19.09 7.33 13.27
CA ALA A 171 -20.06 8.35 12.83
C ALA A 171 -21.46 7.77 12.53
N ILE A 172 -21.66 6.44 12.54
CA ILE A 172 -22.96 5.83 12.25
C ILE A 172 -23.93 6.06 13.41
N PRO A 173 -25.08 6.71 13.20
CA PRO A 173 -25.99 7.01 14.29
C PRO A 173 -26.57 5.77 14.97
N GLY A 174 -26.44 5.69 16.30
CA GLY A 174 -27.08 4.67 17.11
C GLY A 174 -26.44 3.29 17.08
N VAL A 175 -25.29 3.10 16.47
CA VAL A 175 -24.51 1.87 16.57
C VAL A 175 -23.83 1.75 17.93
N ILE A 176 -23.41 0.55 18.26
CA ILE A 176 -22.54 0.24 19.39
C ILE A 176 -21.16 -0.03 18.80
N ILE A 177 -20.15 0.73 19.19
CA ILE A 177 -18.78 0.47 18.73
C ILE A 177 -18.31 -0.85 19.31
N GLY A 178 -17.94 -1.77 18.42
CA GLY A 178 -17.73 -3.19 18.71
C GLY A 178 -16.32 -3.58 19.17
N GLY A 179 -15.44 -2.61 19.41
CA GLY A 179 -14.04 -2.88 19.74
C GLY A 179 -13.20 -3.06 18.47
N ASP A 180 -12.61 -1.97 18.03
CA ASP A 180 -11.83 -1.87 16.82
C ASP A 180 -10.58 -2.72 16.89
N LYS A 181 -10.05 -3.14 15.74
CA LYS A 181 -8.91 -4.06 15.64
C LYS A 181 -7.78 -3.45 14.83
N PRO A 182 -6.53 -3.83 15.12
CA PRO A 182 -5.39 -3.34 14.35
C PRO A 182 -5.38 -3.82 12.91
N THR A 183 -6.08 -4.93 12.58
CA THR A 183 -6.05 -5.51 11.23
C THR A 183 -7.44 -5.96 10.75
N VAL A 184 -7.64 -5.94 9.42
CA VAL A 184 -8.89 -6.45 8.80
C VAL A 184 -9.10 -7.95 9.06
N PRO A 185 -8.10 -8.86 8.99
CA PRO A 185 -8.29 -10.26 9.35
C PRO A 185 -8.82 -10.49 10.76
N GLU A 186 -8.43 -9.66 11.73
CA GLU A 186 -8.97 -9.72 13.09
C GLU A 186 -10.43 -9.27 13.16
N LEU A 187 -10.80 -8.20 12.43
CA LEU A 187 -12.20 -7.78 12.29
C LEU A 187 -13.08 -8.89 11.70
N ILE A 188 -12.60 -9.58 10.65
CA ILE A 188 -13.32 -10.69 10.04
C ILE A 188 -13.49 -11.85 11.02
N THR A 189 -12.47 -12.13 11.82
CA THR A 189 -12.56 -13.14 12.89
C THR A 189 -13.63 -12.77 13.93
N GLU A 190 -13.71 -11.51 14.37
CA GLU A 190 -14.73 -11.01 15.29
C GLU A 190 -16.15 -11.08 14.67
N LEU A 191 -16.26 -10.72 13.40
CA LEU A 191 -17.52 -10.80 12.65
C LEU A 191 -18.04 -12.24 12.57
N GLN A 192 -17.17 -13.18 12.17
CA GLN A 192 -17.52 -14.61 12.06
C GLN A 192 -17.84 -15.26 13.41
N ASN A 193 -17.27 -14.75 14.50
CA ASN A 193 -17.58 -15.20 15.85
C ASN A 193 -18.82 -14.51 16.46
N GLY A 194 -19.48 -13.58 15.74
CA GLY A 194 -20.64 -12.86 16.20
C GLY A 194 -20.36 -11.88 17.34
N ILE A 195 -19.11 -11.43 17.49
CA ILE A 195 -18.70 -10.41 18.47
C ILE A 195 -19.09 -9.03 17.96
N ILE A 196 -18.89 -8.79 16.65
CA ILE A 196 -19.42 -7.63 15.93
C ILE A 196 -20.51 -8.07 14.94
N ASP A 197 -21.37 -7.15 14.54
CA ASP A 197 -22.46 -7.40 13.58
C ASP A 197 -22.10 -6.93 12.16
N GLY A 198 -21.10 -6.06 12.05
CA GLY A 198 -20.61 -5.56 10.76
C GLY A 198 -19.32 -4.76 10.86
N THR A 199 -18.68 -4.55 9.72
CA THR A 199 -17.51 -3.69 9.58
C THR A 199 -17.59 -2.88 8.28
N VAL A 200 -17.02 -1.67 8.27
CA VAL A 200 -16.92 -0.81 7.10
C VAL A 200 -15.62 -1.12 6.39
N LEU A 201 -15.68 -1.28 5.06
CA LEU A 201 -14.52 -1.61 4.23
C LEU A 201 -14.62 -0.93 2.85
N GLU A 202 -13.53 -0.96 2.10
CA GLU A 202 -13.53 -0.67 0.68
C GLU A 202 -14.19 -1.77 -0.14
N LEU A 203 -14.83 -1.36 -1.23
CA LEU A 203 -15.50 -2.28 -2.15
C LEU A 203 -14.63 -3.47 -2.58
N PRO A 204 -13.38 -3.32 -3.09
CA PRO A 204 -12.58 -4.47 -3.54
C PRO A 204 -12.18 -5.41 -2.39
N VAL A 205 -11.94 -4.90 -1.18
CA VAL A 205 -11.66 -5.71 0.01
C VAL A 205 -12.86 -6.58 0.35
N ALA A 206 -14.04 -5.99 0.44
CA ALA A 206 -15.27 -6.71 0.71
C ALA A 206 -15.62 -7.72 -0.41
N GLN A 207 -15.36 -7.39 -1.68
CA GLN A 207 -15.54 -8.32 -2.81
C GLN A 207 -14.66 -9.57 -2.68
N GLY A 208 -13.38 -9.40 -2.37
CA GLY A 208 -12.47 -10.52 -2.12
C GLY A 208 -12.95 -11.40 -0.97
N LEU A 209 -13.33 -10.76 0.15
CA LEU A 209 -13.81 -11.45 1.35
C LEU A 209 -15.08 -12.27 1.10
N VAL A 210 -16.08 -11.73 0.40
CA VAL A 210 -17.33 -12.49 0.09
C VAL A 210 -17.12 -13.58 -0.96
N THR A 211 -16.12 -13.43 -1.82
CA THR A 211 -15.74 -14.47 -2.78
C THR A 211 -15.09 -15.66 -2.06
N ALA A 212 -14.21 -15.37 -1.10
CA ALA A 212 -13.54 -16.41 -0.31
C ALA A 212 -14.42 -17.03 0.80
N ASN A 213 -15.45 -16.30 1.27
CA ASN A 213 -16.26 -16.67 2.42
C ASN A 213 -17.76 -16.56 2.11
N SER A 214 -18.40 -17.68 1.78
CA SER A 214 -19.83 -17.73 1.40
C SER A 214 -20.80 -17.36 2.52
N ASN A 215 -20.35 -17.33 3.77
CA ASN A 215 -21.12 -16.89 4.93
C ASN A 215 -21.11 -15.37 5.14
N LEU A 216 -20.28 -14.64 4.39
CA LEU A 216 -20.24 -13.18 4.43
C LEU A 216 -21.11 -12.56 3.33
N LYS A 217 -21.60 -11.36 3.59
CA LYS A 217 -22.40 -10.56 2.67
C LYS A 217 -21.94 -9.12 2.68
N MET A 218 -21.66 -8.60 1.50
CA MET A 218 -21.39 -7.20 1.29
C MET A 218 -22.68 -6.45 0.96
N ILE A 219 -22.87 -5.28 1.56
CA ILE A 219 -24.00 -4.39 1.34
C ILE A 219 -23.46 -3.09 0.74
N ARG A 220 -23.90 -2.81 -0.50
CA ARG A 220 -23.71 -1.51 -1.14
C ARG A 220 -25.01 -0.74 -0.96
N PHE A 221 -24.90 0.47 -0.48
CA PHE A 221 -26.05 1.34 -0.31
C PHE A 221 -26.33 2.15 -1.59
N GLU A 222 -27.58 2.45 -1.85
CA GLU A 222 -27.95 3.42 -2.87
C GLU A 222 -27.51 4.83 -2.46
N GLU A 223 -27.37 5.72 -3.44
CA GLU A 223 -27.00 7.11 -3.22
C GLU A 223 -27.92 7.78 -2.17
N GLY A 224 -27.30 8.46 -1.21
CA GLY A 224 -27.97 9.12 -0.09
C GLY A 224 -28.47 8.20 1.02
N LYS A 225 -28.26 6.87 0.91
CA LYS A 225 -28.64 5.90 1.96
C LYS A 225 -27.44 5.27 2.67
N GLY A 226 -26.23 5.44 2.11
CA GLY A 226 -24.99 4.90 2.64
C GLY A 226 -24.31 5.78 3.65
N PHE A 227 -23.01 5.54 3.80
CA PHE A 227 -22.15 6.33 4.66
C PHE A 227 -21.97 7.74 4.08
N THR A 228 -22.29 8.75 4.88
CA THR A 228 -22.22 10.17 4.49
C THR A 228 -21.41 11.00 5.45
N GLN A 229 -20.97 10.42 6.54
CA GLN A 229 -20.25 11.10 7.62
C GLN A 229 -19.14 10.22 8.18
N LEU A 230 -18.13 10.86 8.74
CA LEU A 230 -17.07 10.25 9.53
C LEU A 230 -16.72 11.15 10.70
N VAL A 231 -16.04 10.61 11.71
CA VAL A 231 -15.42 11.39 12.79
C VAL A 231 -14.09 11.91 12.28
N ASP A 232 -13.88 13.21 12.37
CA ASP A 232 -12.61 13.82 12.01
C ASP A 232 -11.58 13.56 13.12
N GLU A 233 -10.46 12.95 12.78
CA GLU A 233 -9.43 12.54 13.73
C GLU A 233 -8.81 13.71 14.52
N ASP A 234 -8.70 14.90 13.90
CA ASP A 234 -8.08 16.08 14.53
C ASP A 234 -9.02 16.78 15.50
N THR A 235 -10.27 16.91 15.10
CA THR A 235 -11.24 17.73 15.83
C THR A 235 -12.16 16.90 16.72
N ASN A 236 -12.22 15.58 16.48
CA ASN A 236 -13.18 14.66 17.08
C ASN A 236 -14.65 15.10 16.84
N GLU A 237 -14.89 15.82 15.74
CA GLU A 237 -16.20 16.26 15.29
C GLU A 237 -16.66 15.45 14.08
N ILE A 238 -17.97 15.32 13.91
CA ILE A 238 -18.54 14.65 12.74
C ILE A 238 -18.50 15.60 11.56
N ARG A 239 -17.87 15.16 10.45
CA ARG A 239 -17.89 15.85 9.15
C ARG A 239 -18.51 14.98 8.05
N ALA A 240 -18.86 15.61 6.94
CA ALA A 240 -19.28 14.88 5.74
C ALA A 240 -18.10 14.12 5.13
N ILE A 241 -18.40 12.96 4.53
CA ILE A 241 -17.48 12.25 3.65
C ILE A 241 -17.38 13.04 2.33
N GLU A 242 -16.16 13.35 1.93
CA GLU A 242 -15.84 14.01 0.65
C GLU A 242 -15.40 12.98 -0.40
N ASP A 243 -15.35 13.37 -1.67
CA ASP A 243 -14.92 12.46 -2.74
C ASP A 243 -13.46 12.01 -2.54
N THR A 244 -12.61 12.87 -1.98
CA THR A 244 -11.21 12.58 -1.64
C THR A 244 -11.05 11.55 -0.52
N ASP A 245 -12.05 11.31 0.31
CA ASP A 245 -12.03 10.26 1.33
C ASP A 245 -12.18 8.85 0.72
N ARG A 246 -12.48 8.76 -0.57
CA ARG A 246 -12.54 7.51 -1.34
C ARG A 246 -11.25 7.17 -2.06
N ASP A 247 -10.32 8.10 -2.06
CA ASP A 247 -9.05 7.98 -2.76
C ASP A 247 -8.02 7.26 -1.88
N VAL A 248 -7.15 6.49 -2.54
CA VAL A 248 -5.92 5.99 -1.94
C VAL A 248 -4.74 6.52 -2.74
N ALA A 249 -3.70 6.96 -2.03
CA ALA A 249 -2.54 7.60 -2.61
C ALA A 249 -1.25 7.10 -1.96
N ILE A 250 -0.13 7.30 -2.65
CA ILE A 250 1.19 6.92 -2.14
C ILE A 250 1.69 7.98 -1.19
N GLY A 251 2.01 7.59 0.05
CA GLY A 251 2.61 8.47 1.04
C GLY A 251 4.13 8.52 0.93
N LEU A 252 4.72 9.71 1.13
CA LEU A 252 6.17 9.92 1.15
C LEU A 252 6.54 11.05 2.11
N ALA A 253 7.79 11.08 2.57
CA ALA A 253 8.27 12.12 3.45
C ALA A 253 8.17 13.50 2.79
N LYS A 254 7.90 14.53 3.59
CA LYS A 254 7.93 15.91 3.13
C LYS A 254 9.29 16.30 2.57
N GLY A 255 9.29 17.20 1.56
CA GLY A 255 10.52 17.63 0.92
C GLY A 255 11.06 16.67 -0.16
N ARG A 256 10.24 15.70 -0.61
CA ARG A 256 10.57 14.75 -1.67
C ARG A 256 9.76 15.03 -2.95
N GLU A 257 9.54 16.31 -3.27
CA GLU A 257 8.67 16.75 -4.37
C GLU A 257 9.12 16.18 -5.73
N GLU A 258 10.43 16.08 -5.99
CA GLU A 258 10.95 15.52 -7.24
C GLU A 258 10.57 14.04 -7.40
N LEU A 259 10.64 13.26 -6.32
CA LEU A 259 10.23 11.86 -6.32
C LEU A 259 8.71 11.75 -6.50
N ARG A 260 7.93 12.55 -5.76
CA ARG A 260 6.47 12.61 -5.88
C ARG A 260 6.04 12.93 -7.31
N ASP A 261 6.62 13.94 -7.94
CA ASP A 261 6.24 14.40 -9.28
C ASP A 261 6.65 13.36 -10.35
N SER A 262 7.77 12.66 -10.15
CA SER A 262 8.17 11.53 -10.99
C SER A 262 7.16 10.37 -10.86
N ILE A 263 6.75 10.03 -9.64
CA ILE A 263 5.73 8.99 -9.39
C ILE A 263 4.39 9.41 -10.01
N ASN A 264 3.96 10.67 -9.85
CA ASN A 264 2.73 11.16 -10.47
C ASN A 264 2.73 10.98 -11.99
N THR A 265 3.87 11.28 -12.65
CA THR A 265 4.02 11.05 -14.10
C THR A 265 3.86 9.58 -14.46
N ILE A 266 4.41 8.68 -13.65
CA ILE A 266 4.24 7.22 -13.85
C ILE A 266 2.79 6.81 -13.66
N LEU A 267 2.13 7.28 -12.59
CA LEU A 267 0.74 6.99 -12.31
C LEU A 267 -0.19 7.49 -13.42
N GLU A 268 0.05 8.67 -13.99
CA GLU A 268 -0.70 9.21 -15.13
C GLU A 268 -0.61 8.34 -16.39
N SER A 269 0.49 7.59 -16.56
CA SER A 269 0.66 6.66 -17.68
C SER A 269 -0.19 5.38 -17.57
N ILE A 270 -0.70 5.06 -16.37
CA ILE A 270 -1.51 3.88 -16.11
C ILE A 270 -2.99 4.22 -16.34
N SER A 271 -3.58 3.68 -17.41
CA SER A 271 -4.98 3.93 -17.71
C SER A 271 -5.94 3.35 -16.65
N ASP A 272 -7.12 3.95 -16.52
CA ASP A 272 -8.18 3.46 -15.61
C ASP A 272 -8.56 2.01 -15.91
N GLU A 273 -8.57 1.61 -17.19
CA GLU A 273 -8.81 0.22 -17.58
C GLU A 273 -7.73 -0.72 -17.04
N THR A 274 -6.46 -0.33 -17.14
CA THR A 274 -5.33 -1.09 -16.60
C THR A 274 -5.45 -1.22 -15.08
N ARG A 275 -5.73 -0.14 -14.38
CA ARG A 275 -5.95 -0.12 -12.92
C ARG A 275 -7.08 -1.07 -12.52
N ALA A 276 -8.21 -1.02 -13.23
CA ALA A 276 -9.35 -1.90 -12.99
C ALA A 276 -8.99 -3.37 -13.21
N GLN A 277 -8.25 -3.70 -14.29
CA GLN A 277 -7.80 -5.07 -14.57
C GLN A 277 -6.82 -5.58 -13.51
N MET A 278 -5.88 -4.74 -13.06
CA MET A 278 -4.94 -5.10 -11.99
C MET A 278 -5.68 -5.39 -10.69
N MET A 279 -6.63 -4.54 -10.29
CA MET A 279 -7.43 -4.76 -9.08
C MET A 279 -8.30 -6.02 -9.21
N GLN A 280 -8.97 -6.22 -10.34
CA GLN A 280 -9.76 -7.42 -10.58
C GLN A 280 -8.91 -8.70 -10.48
N SER A 281 -7.71 -8.68 -11.06
CA SER A 281 -6.77 -9.79 -10.95
C SER A 281 -6.33 -10.06 -9.50
N ALA A 282 -6.13 -9.00 -8.71
CA ALA A 282 -5.79 -9.13 -7.30
C ALA A 282 -6.95 -9.73 -6.47
N VAL A 283 -8.19 -9.30 -6.73
CA VAL A 283 -9.39 -9.87 -6.09
C VAL A 283 -9.54 -11.37 -6.41
N GLU A 284 -9.33 -11.76 -7.67
CA GLU A 284 -9.42 -13.16 -8.10
C GLU A 284 -8.33 -14.04 -7.47
N LYS A 285 -7.11 -13.54 -7.35
CA LYS A 285 -6.00 -14.26 -6.70
C LYS A 285 -6.18 -14.43 -5.21
N GLN A 286 -6.69 -13.41 -4.52
CA GLN A 286 -7.00 -13.51 -3.09
C GLN A 286 -7.99 -14.63 -2.78
N ALA A 287 -8.94 -14.87 -3.68
CA ALA A 287 -10.00 -15.85 -3.51
C ALA A 287 -9.57 -17.31 -3.83
N ALA A 288 -8.40 -17.51 -4.43
CA ALA A 288 -7.88 -18.82 -4.85
C ALA A 288 -7.07 -19.48 -3.73
#